data_f2e33ad81612381005e0a48770eb3a49
#
_entry.id   f2e33ad81612381005e0a48770eb3a49
#
_cell.length_a   1.000
_cell.length_b   1.000
_cell.length_c   1.000
_cell.angle_alpha   90.00
_cell.angle_beta   90.00
_cell.angle_gamma   90.00
#
_symmetry.space_group_name_H-M   'P 1'
#
loop_
_entity.id
_entity.type
_entity.pdbx_description
1 polymer ?
#
loop_
_entity_poly.entity_id
_entity_poly.type
_entity_poly.pdbx_seq_one_letter_code
_entity_poly.pdbx_strand_id
1 'polypeptide(L)'
;MAGERKFVAENVKRHLLKEYLMEKVQGAGFGGLEIQRTALGTRITLIIERPGLVIGRRGSTIKTLTEEIAEKFDIDNPQIEVAEEKNPALNAQIMAEKLAAALERGWKFRRAGHSTVRRIMEAGAKGCQVTIAGKLTGQRHRTAKFKQGHIKFCGQPSVDFMDRGFAVAKLKPGVIGVSVWIMRPDARLPDEIHVYSPEELARMSAEGRDEIVEEIVEDAGPVEGEQTAPGDTSPENTSPEPTGESPETPGQTAGETVPPEPAGDGGEK
;
A
#
# COMPACT_ATOMS: atom_id res chain seq x y z
N MET A 1 23.66 -31.40 -1.02
CA MET A 1 22.49 -32.18 -0.54
C MET A 1 22.13 -31.99 0.95
N ALA A 2 23.08 -31.96 1.90
CA ALA A 2 22.74 -31.73 3.31
C ALA A 2 22.22 -30.30 3.61
N GLY A 3 22.74 -29.26 2.95
CA GLY A 3 22.28 -27.90 3.09
C GLY A 3 20.86 -27.67 2.57
N GLU A 4 20.54 -28.18 1.41
CA GLU A 4 19.22 -28.06 0.77
C GLU A 4 18.11 -28.63 1.64
N ARG A 5 18.34 -29.82 2.25
CA ARG A 5 17.38 -30.44 3.18
C ARG A 5 17.12 -29.58 4.41
N LYS A 6 18.14 -28.90 4.94
CA LYS A 6 17.98 -27.99 6.08
C LYS A 6 17.08 -26.81 5.71
N PHE A 7 17.31 -26.18 4.55
CA PHE A 7 16.46 -25.06 4.09
C PHE A 7 15.01 -25.49 3.86
N VAL A 8 14.80 -26.66 3.25
CA VAL A 8 13.45 -27.19 3.05
C VAL A 8 12.77 -27.45 4.39
N ALA A 9 13.44 -28.12 5.31
CA ALA A 9 12.88 -28.42 6.64
C ALA A 9 12.55 -27.14 7.42
N GLU A 10 13.40 -26.11 7.32
CA GLU A 10 13.17 -24.82 7.96
C GLU A 10 11.98 -24.08 7.36
N ASN A 11 11.87 -24.05 6.02
CA ASN A 11 10.73 -23.41 5.36
C ASN A 11 9.41 -24.14 5.66
N VAL A 12 9.43 -25.45 5.77
CA VAL A 12 8.26 -26.24 6.21
C VAL A 12 7.86 -25.86 7.64
N LYS A 13 8.82 -25.81 8.58
CA LYS A 13 8.55 -25.37 9.97
C LYS A 13 7.94 -23.95 9.99
N ARG A 14 8.49 -23.01 9.21
CA ARG A 14 7.96 -21.63 9.10
C ARG A 14 6.52 -21.62 8.57
N HIS A 15 6.23 -22.44 7.57
CA HIS A 15 4.89 -22.50 6.99
C HIS A 15 3.87 -23.09 7.97
N LEU A 16 4.20 -24.18 8.62
CA LEU A 16 3.36 -24.80 9.66
C LEU A 16 3.12 -23.86 10.85
N LEU A 17 4.15 -23.12 11.26
CA LEU A 17 4.02 -22.12 12.33
C LEU A 17 3.07 -20.97 11.90
N LYS A 18 3.19 -20.51 10.65
CA LYS A 18 2.27 -19.49 10.11
C LYS A 18 0.82 -19.97 10.12
N GLU A 19 0.56 -21.20 9.68
CA GLU A 19 -0.78 -21.78 9.64
C GLU A 19 -1.36 -21.94 11.06
N TYR A 20 -0.56 -22.44 11.98
CA TYR A 20 -0.95 -22.58 13.39
C TYR A 20 -1.31 -21.23 14.04
N LEU A 21 -0.48 -20.19 13.81
CA LEU A 21 -0.72 -18.86 14.33
C LEU A 21 -1.94 -18.21 13.69
N MET A 22 -2.17 -18.39 12.38
CA MET A 22 -3.39 -17.92 11.71
C MET A 22 -4.65 -18.51 12.35
N GLU A 23 -4.63 -19.78 12.72
CA GLU A 23 -5.77 -20.45 13.38
C GLU A 23 -6.00 -19.90 14.79
N LYS A 24 -4.93 -19.77 15.59
CA LYS A 24 -5.02 -19.30 16.98
C LYS A 24 -5.37 -17.81 17.12
N VAL A 25 -4.97 -16.99 16.16
CA VAL A 25 -5.17 -15.53 16.15
C VAL A 25 -6.43 -15.13 15.38
N GLN A 26 -7.30 -16.09 14.99
CA GLN A 26 -8.56 -15.77 14.32
C GLN A 26 -9.36 -14.72 15.12
N GLY A 27 -9.82 -13.69 14.42
CA GLY A 27 -10.59 -12.59 15.00
C GLY A 27 -9.78 -11.38 15.46
N ALA A 28 -8.46 -11.50 15.64
CA ALA A 28 -7.59 -10.36 15.91
C ALA A 28 -7.11 -9.65 14.63
N GLY A 29 -7.36 -10.25 13.44
CA GLY A 29 -6.94 -9.72 12.14
C GLY A 29 -5.47 -10.01 11.88
N PHE A 30 -5.14 -11.22 11.47
CA PHE A 30 -3.77 -11.61 11.13
C PHE A 30 -3.33 -10.96 9.83
N GLY A 31 -2.28 -10.13 9.87
CA GLY A 31 -1.72 -9.43 8.73
C GLY A 31 -0.48 -10.07 8.13
N GLY A 32 0.38 -10.62 8.97
CA GLY A 32 1.64 -11.21 8.55
C GLY A 32 2.44 -11.83 9.68
N LEU A 33 3.50 -12.55 9.31
CA LEU A 33 4.43 -13.19 10.22
C LEU A 33 5.86 -12.99 9.71
N GLU A 34 6.72 -12.45 10.55
CA GLU A 34 8.16 -12.41 10.32
C GLU A 34 8.88 -13.27 11.34
N ILE A 35 9.81 -14.09 10.88
CA ILE A 35 10.60 -14.98 11.73
C ILE A 35 12.07 -14.66 11.52
N GLN A 36 12.71 -14.20 12.58
CA GLN A 36 14.14 -13.87 12.60
C GLN A 36 14.87 -14.77 13.60
N ARG A 37 15.93 -15.40 13.16
CA ARG A 37 16.84 -16.13 14.05
C ARG A 37 17.89 -15.18 14.59
N THR A 38 17.97 -15.11 15.90
CA THR A 38 18.98 -14.35 16.63
C THR A 38 19.90 -15.30 17.42
N ALA A 39 21.03 -14.82 17.87
CA ALA A 39 21.95 -15.60 18.68
C ALA A 39 21.34 -16.07 20.03
N LEU A 40 20.32 -15.37 20.53
CA LEU A 40 19.63 -15.66 21.79
C LEU A 40 18.41 -16.56 21.64
N GLY A 41 17.91 -16.77 20.41
CA GLY A 41 16.70 -17.54 20.14
C GLY A 41 16.01 -17.10 18.85
N THR A 42 14.77 -17.51 18.68
CA THR A 42 13.99 -17.17 17.49
C THR A 42 12.97 -16.07 17.82
N ARG A 43 13.09 -14.91 17.17
CA ARG A 43 12.15 -13.82 17.28
C ARG A 43 11.03 -14.01 16.25
N ILE A 44 9.80 -13.95 16.71
CA ILE A 44 8.59 -14.14 15.92
C ILE A 44 7.77 -12.84 16.01
N THR A 45 7.78 -12.02 14.97
CA THR A 45 7.02 -10.77 14.92
C THR A 45 5.68 -11.02 14.22
N LEU A 46 4.59 -10.84 14.97
CA LEU A 46 3.22 -10.96 14.48
C LEU A 46 2.68 -9.58 14.10
N ILE A 47 2.32 -9.40 12.85
CA ILE A 47 1.67 -8.18 12.36
C ILE A 47 0.15 -8.39 12.45
N ILE A 48 -0.52 -7.58 13.27
CA ILE A 48 -1.93 -7.80 13.64
C ILE A 48 -2.68 -6.47 13.68
N GLU A 49 -3.97 -6.49 13.36
CA GLU A 49 -4.82 -5.29 13.48
C GLU A 49 -5.13 -4.93 14.93
N ARG A 50 -5.37 -5.95 15.78
CA ARG A 50 -5.79 -5.75 17.19
C ARG A 50 -4.86 -6.47 18.14
N PRO A 51 -3.72 -5.88 18.50
CA PRO A 51 -2.71 -6.51 19.34
C PRO A 51 -3.23 -6.92 20.73
N GLY A 52 -4.16 -6.15 21.30
CA GLY A 52 -4.70 -6.42 22.61
C GLY A 52 -5.40 -7.78 22.76
N LEU A 53 -5.99 -8.33 21.69
CA LEU A 53 -6.62 -9.65 21.71
C LEU A 53 -5.60 -10.78 21.79
N VAL A 54 -4.43 -10.61 21.19
CA VAL A 54 -3.36 -11.62 21.18
C VAL A 54 -2.51 -11.56 22.44
N ILE A 55 -2.25 -10.38 22.95
CA ILE A 55 -1.55 -10.19 24.21
C ILE A 55 -2.38 -10.79 25.36
N GLY A 56 -3.70 -10.55 25.33
CA GLY A 56 -4.63 -11.04 26.34
C GLY A 56 -4.52 -10.33 27.68
N ARG A 57 -5.29 -10.83 28.67
CA ARG A 57 -5.32 -10.23 30.00
C ARG A 57 -3.99 -10.45 30.71
N ARG A 58 -3.25 -9.38 31.01
CA ARG A 58 -1.91 -9.42 31.65
C ARG A 58 -0.86 -10.28 30.90
N GLY A 59 -1.00 -10.42 29.59
CA GLY A 59 -0.07 -11.20 28.80
C GLY A 59 -0.24 -12.74 28.91
N SER A 60 -1.37 -13.23 29.42
CA SER A 60 -1.60 -14.67 29.58
C SER A 60 -1.62 -15.41 28.25
N THR A 61 -2.31 -14.85 27.24
CA THR A 61 -2.46 -15.51 25.93
C THR A 61 -1.12 -15.63 25.21
N ILE A 62 -0.32 -14.56 25.22
CA ILE A 62 0.99 -14.58 24.54
C ILE A 62 1.96 -15.57 25.21
N LYS A 63 1.92 -15.73 26.56
CA LYS A 63 2.73 -16.70 27.27
C LYS A 63 2.34 -18.13 26.89
N THR A 64 1.04 -18.46 26.92
CA THR A 64 0.54 -19.77 26.48
C THR A 64 0.92 -20.07 25.03
N LEU A 65 0.82 -19.07 24.11
CA LEU A 65 1.25 -19.24 22.72
C LEU A 65 2.76 -19.51 22.61
N THR A 66 3.58 -18.82 23.40
CA THR A 66 5.04 -19.03 23.42
C THR A 66 5.39 -20.43 23.87
N GLU A 67 4.76 -20.94 24.95
CA GLU A 67 4.93 -22.30 25.46
C GLU A 67 4.48 -23.36 24.44
N GLU A 68 3.28 -23.19 23.84
CA GLU A 68 2.77 -24.10 22.83
C GLU A 68 3.66 -24.15 21.55
N ILE A 69 4.29 -23.02 21.16
CA ILE A 69 5.21 -22.98 20.03
C ILE A 69 6.52 -23.68 20.34
N ALA A 70 7.06 -23.49 21.54
CA ALA A 70 8.27 -24.17 21.96
C ALA A 70 8.10 -25.71 21.96
N GLU A 71 6.96 -26.19 22.48
CA GLU A 71 6.66 -27.61 22.53
C GLU A 71 6.38 -28.25 21.16
N LYS A 72 5.59 -27.59 20.30
CA LYS A 72 5.12 -28.19 19.05
C LYS A 72 6.10 -28.10 17.89
N PHE A 73 6.87 -27.03 17.82
CA PHE A 73 7.72 -26.74 16.66
C PHE A 73 9.21 -26.94 16.91
N ASP A 74 9.59 -27.33 18.13
CA ASP A 74 11.00 -27.56 18.50
C ASP A 74 11.86 -26.33 18.09
N ILE A 75 11.44 -25.16 18.58
CA ILE A 75 12.09 -23.88 18.36
C ILE A 75 12.80 -23.44 19.62
N ASP A 76 14.09 -23.15 19.50
CA ASP A 76 14.90 -22.67 20.61
C ASP A 76 14.46 -21.27 21.04
N ASN A 77 14.07 -21.10 22.31
CA ASN A 77 13.72 -19.84 22.96
C ASN A 77 12.87 -18.89 22.07
N PRO A 78 11.61 -19.28 21.71
CA PRO A 78 10.76 -18.44 20.90
C PRO A 78 10.36 -17.17 21.66
N GLN A 79 10.58 -16.01 21.05
CA GLN A 79 10.15 -14.71 21.56
C GLN A 79 9.09 -14.15 20.61
N ILE A 80 7.86 -13.98 21.11
CA ILE A 80 6.76 -13.45 20.32
C ILE A 80 6.64 -11.95 20.57
N GLU A 81 6.77 -11.18 19.51
CA GLU A 81 6.48 -9.74 19.47
C GLU A 81 5.22 -9.48 18.65
N VAL A 82 4.42 -8.55 19.10
CA VAL A 82 3.19 -8.17 18.41
C VAL A 82 3.34 -6.74 17.91
N ALA A 83 3.33 -6.59 16.58
CA ALA A 83 3.33 -5.31 15.89
C ALA A 83 1.92 -4.98 15.38
N GLU A 84 1.52 -3.72 15.54
CA GLU A 84 0.25 -3.24 15.00
C GLU A 84 0.40 -2.83 13.53
N GLU A 85 -0.53 -3.29 12.68
CA GLU A 85 -0.59 -2.86 11.28
C GLU A 85 -1.13 -1.44 11.21
N LYS A 86 -0.33 -0.51 10.67
CA LYS A 86 -0.71 0.91 10.55
C LYS A 86 -1.94 1.12 9.66
N ASN A 87 -1.99 0.41 8.53
CA ASN A 87 -3.05 0.52 7.54
C ASN A 87 -3.71 -0.84 7.26
N PRO A 88 -4.56 -1.35 8.17
CA PRO A 88 -5.16 -2.68 8.02
C PRO A 88 -6.06 -2.82 6.78
N ALA A 89 -6.48 -1.70 6.19
CA ALA A 89 -7.27 -1.70 4.95
C ALA A 89 -6.42 -1.98 3.69
N LEU A 90 -5.10 -1.77 3.75
CA LEU A 90 -4.17 -2.09 2.66
C LEU A 90 -3.63 -3.54 2.75
N ASN A 91 -3.82 -4.21 3.87
CA ASN A 91 -3.42 -5.60 4.04
C ASN A 91 -4.50 -6.55 3.52
N ALA A 92 -4.17 -7.33 2.48
CA ALA A 92 -5.13 -8.19 1.81
C ALA A 92 -5.67 -9.33 2.71
N GLN A 93 -4.83 -9.88 3.60
CA GLN A 93 -5.23 -10.97 4.49
C GLN A 93 -6.22 -10.50 5.54
N ILE A 94 -5.96 -9.36 6.18
CA ILE A 94 -6.87 -8.75 7.17
C ILE A 94 -8.22 -8.43 6.52
N MET A 95 -8.21 -7.88 5.30
CA MET A 95 -9.45 -7.56 4.59
C MET A 95 -10.23 -8.81 4.17
N ALA A 96 -9.54 -9.89 3.81
CA ALA A 96 -10.18 -11.18 3.51
C ALA A 96 -10.88 -11.76 4.75
N GLU A 97 -10.23 -11.75 5.91
CA GLU A 97 -10.81 -12.20 7.18
C GLU A 97 -12.01 -11.34 7.61
N LYS A 98 -11.91 -10.03 7.50
CA LYS A 98 -13.03 -9.11 7.79
C LYS A 98 -14.23 -9.38 6.90
N LEU A 99 -13.99 -9.62 5.61
CA LEU A 99 -15.05 -9.94 4.66
C LEU A 99 -15.68 -11.30 4.95
N ALA A 100 -14.87 -12.32 5.27
CA ALA A 100 -15.36 -13.63 5.69
C ALA A 100 -16.25 -13.52 6.95
N ALA A 101 -15.79 -12.83 7.97
CA ALA A 101 -16.55 -12.58 9.20
C ALA A 101 -17.84 -11.78 8.95
N ALA A 102 -17.86 -10.85 7.99
CA ALA A 102 -19.07 -10.13 7.61
C ALA A 102 -20.10 -11.05 6.92
N LEU A 103 -19.63 -11.97 6.05
CA LEU A 103 -20.49 -12.97 5.42
C LEU A 103 -21.06 -13.95 6.45
N GLU A 104 -20.28 -14.40 7.42
CA GLU A 104 -20.73 -15.27 8.51
C GLU A 104 -21.80 -14.62 9.37
N ARG A 105 -21.72 -13.32 9.59
CA ARG A 105 -22.75 -12.51 10.26
C ARG A 105 -24.03 -12.31 9.43
N GLY A 106 -24.07 -12.83 8.21
CA GLY A 106 -25.27 -12.80 7.35
C GLY A 106 -25.34 -11.59 6.39
N TRP A 107 -24.26 -10.88 6.15
CA TRP A 107 -24.27 -9.80 5.16
C TRP A 107 -24.45 -10.36 3.76
N LYS A 108 -25.26 -9.68 2.95
CA LYS A 108 -25.42 -10.02 1.53
C LYS A 108 -24.09 -9.83 0.79
N PHE A 109 -23.65 -10.84 0.06
CA PHE A 109 -22.35 -10.87 -0.61
C PHE A 109 -22.07 -9.64 -1.51
N ARG A 110 -23.11 -9.12 -2.20
CA ARG A 110 -22.95 -7.92 -3.04
C ARG A 110 -22.61 -6.68 -2.22
N ARG A 111 -23.38 -6.45 -1.13
CA ARG A 111 -23.13 -5.31 -0.23
C ARG A 111 -21.75 -5.43 0.45
N ALA A 112 -21.42 -6.62 0.93
CA ALA A 112 -20.15 -6.91 1.57
C ALA A 112 -18.98 -6.68 0.60
N GLY A 113 -19.06 -7.20 -0.64
CA GLY A 113 -18.01 -7.04 -1.65
C GLY A 113 -17.79 -5.57 -2.03
N HIS A 114 -18.84 -4.81 -2.35
CA HIS A 114 -18.71 -3.40 -2.69
C HIS A 114 -18.21 -2.55 -1.51
N SER A 115 -18.67 -2.83 -0.29
CA SER A 115 -18.20 -2.12 0.91
C SER A 115 -16.71 -2.34 1.17
N THR A 116 -16.23 -3.58 0.96
CA THR A 116 -14.81 -3.92 1.10
C THR A 116 -13.96 -3.22 0.04
N VAL A 117 -14.38 -3.27 -1.22
CA VAL A 117 -13.70 -2.58 -2.33
C VAL A 117 -13.59 -1.08 -2.06
N ARG A 118 -14.70 -0.45 -1.67
CA ARG A 118 -14.70 0.99 -1.34
C ARG A 118 -13.71 1.32 -0.23
N ARG A 119 -13.69 0.56 0.87
CA ARG A 119 -12.78 0.78 2.00
C ARG A 119 -11.32 0.66 1.60
N ILE A 120 -10.97 -0.31 0.74
CA ILE A 120 -9.61 -0.49 0.23
C ILE A 120 -9.20 0.70 -0.64
N MET A 121 -10.10 1.18 -1.51
CA MET A 121 -9.81 2.33 -2.37
C MET A 121 -9.72 3.64 -1.57
N GLU A 122 -10.55 3.83 -0.54
CA GLU A 122 -10.48 4.97 0.38
C GLU A 122 -9.16 5.00 1.18
N ALA A 123 -8.55 3.84 1.41
CA ALA A 123 -7.23 3.74 2.05
C ALA A 123 -6.05 4.05 1.10
N GLY A 124 -6.32 4.37 -0.17
CA GLY A 124 -5.31 4.81 -1.14
C GLY A 124 -4.71 3.69 -2.01
N ALA A 125 -5.29 2.49 -2.06
CA ALA A 125 -4.82 1.45 -2.96
C ALA A 125 -4.94 1.87 -4.44
N LYS A 126 -3.95 1.54 -5.30
CA LYS A 126 -4.04 1.78 -6.76
C LYS A 126 -5.15 0.95 -7.41
N GLY A 127 -5.46 -0.20 -6.84
CA GLY A 127 -6.56 -1.04 -7.29
C GLY A 127 -6.77 -2.24 -6.40
N CYS A 128 -7.98 -2.80 -6.47
CA CYS A 128 -8.30 -4.00 -5.71
C CYS A 128 -9.31 -4.89 -6.44
N GLN A 129 -9.19 -6.19 -6.19
CA GLN A 129 -10.15 -7.19 -6.62
C GLN A 129 -10.59 -8.04 -5.43
N VAL A 130 -11.87 -8.13 -5.25
CA VAL A 130 -12.50 -9.04 -4.28
C VAL A 130 -13.25 -10.12 -5.05
N THR A 131 -12.92 -11.37 -4.78
CA THR A 131 -13.56 -12.55 -5.37
C THR A 131 -14.24 -13.36 -4.28
N ILE A 132 -15.53 -13.59 -4.43
CA ILE A 132 -16.33 -14.41 -3.52
C ILE A 132 -16.86 -15.60 -4.32
N ALA A 133 -16.50 -16.81 -3.91
CA ALA A 133 -16.83 -18.04 -4.62
C ALA A 133 -17.50 -19.07 -3.71
N GLY A 134 -18.60 -19.66 -4.17
CA GLY A 134 -19.33 -20.67 -3.43
C GLY A 134 -20.84 -20.66 -3.71
N LYS A 135 -21.63 -21.15 -2.78
CA LYS A 135 -23.09 -21.12 -2.84
C LYS A 135 -23.60 -19.75 -2.37
N LEU A 136 -23.76 -18.79 -3.29
CA LEU A 136 -24.10 -17.40 -2.96
C LEU A 136 -25.61 -17.14 -2.93
N THR A 137 -26.36 -17.68 -3.89
CA THR A 137 -27.80 -17.36 -4.05
C THR A 137 -28.68 -18.62 -4.04
N GLY A 138 -28.13 -19.78 -4.33
CA GLY A 138 -28.84 -21.05 -4.44
C GLY A 138 -27.87 -22.22 -4.28
N GLN A 139 -28.30 -23.42 -4.66
CA GLN A 139 -27.48 -24.64 -4.52
C GLN A 139 -26.29 -24.68 -5.49
N ARG A 140 -26.40 -24.00 -6.66
CA ARG A 140 -25.31 -23.95 -7.66
C ARG A 140 -24.20 -23.03 -7.24
N HIS A 141 -22.96 -23.48 -7.40
CA HIS A 141 -21.78 -22.66 -7.18
C HIS A 141 -21.71 -21.46 -8.12
N ARG A 142 -21.32 -20.31 -7.59
CA ARG A 142 -21.17 -19.06 -8.33
C ARG A 142 -19.94 -18.31 -7.83
N THR A 143 -19.25 -17.63 -8.76
CA THR A 143 -18.17 -16.72 -8.43
C THR A 143 -18.59 -15.28 -8.73
N ALA A 144 -18.55 -14.42 -7.75
CA ALA A 144 -18.78 -12.99 -7.90
C ALA A 144 -17.44 -12.26 -7.74
N LYS A 145 -17.08 -11.43 -8.73
CA LYS A 145 -15.86 -10.63 -8.74
C LYS A 145 -16.21 -9.15 -8.69
N PHE A 146 -15.62 -8.42 -7.77
CA PHE A 146 -15.75 -6.98 -7.60
C PHE A 146 -14.36 -6.38 -7.83
N LYS A 147 -14.23 -5.47 -8.79
CA LYS A 147 -12.96 -4.86 -9.18
C LYS A 147 -13.09 -3.36 -9.21
N GLN A 148 -12.04 -2.66 -8.79
CA GLN A 148 -11.92 -1.21 -8.90
C GLN A 148 -10.44 -0.82 -9.00
N GLY A 149 -10.14 0.20 -9.81
CA GLY A 149 -8.78 0.66 -10.01
C GLY A 149 -7.95 -0.24 -10.91
N HIS A 150 -6.64 -0.07 -10.84
CA HIS A 150 -5.66 -0.77 -11.68
C HIS A 150 -5.16 -2.04 -11.00
N ILE A 151 -5.13 -3.16 -11.73
CA ILE A 151 -4.74 -4.47 -11.20
C ILE A 151 -3.90 -5.19 -12.23
N LYS A 152 -2.74 -5.72 -11.81
CA LYS A 152 -1.89 -6.58 -12.64
C LYS A 152 -2.10 -8.04 -12.26
N PHE A 153 -2.25 -8.89 -13.28
CA PHE A 153 -2.51 -10.32 -13.10
C PHE A 153 -1.30 -11.19 -13.47
N CYS A 154 -0.37 -10.68 -14.24
CA CYS A 154 0.76 -11.39 -14.78
C CYS A 154 2.06 -10.58 -14.67
N GLY A 155 3.17 -11.27 -14.87
CA GLY A 155 4.50 -10.69 -14.84
C GLY A 155 5.03 -10.42 -13.44
N GLN A 156 6.27 -9.97 -13.35
CA GLN A 156 6.94 -9.63 -12.10
C GLN A 156 6.15 -8.59 -11.26
N PRO A 157 5.55 -7.53 -11.84
CA PRO A 157 4.74 -6.57 -11.08
C PRO A 157 3.57 -7.19 -10.31
N SER A 158 3.02 -8.33 -10.77
CA SER A 158 1.97 -9.05 -10.03
C SER A 158 2.49 -9.81 -8.81
N VAL A 159 3.78 -10.10 -8.75
CA VAL A 159 4.40 -10.77 -7.60
C VAL A 159 4.85 -9.75 -6.56
N ASP A 160 5.43 -8.64 -7.03
CA ASP A 160 6.06 -7.65 -6.17
C ASP A 160 5.06 -6.66 -5.55
N PHE A 161 4.05 -6.23 -6.34
CA PHE A 161 3.14 -5.15 -5.95
C PHE A 161 1.72 -5.59 -5.58
N MET A 162 1.39 -6.87 -5.78
CA MET A 162 0.06 -7.37 -5.48
C MET A 162 0.04 -8.20 -4.20
N ASP A 163 -0.59 -7.68 -3.16
CA ASP A 163 -0.89 -8.45 -1.96
C ASP A 163 -2.11 -9.34 -2.19
N ARG A 164 -2.00 -10.60 -1.72
CA ARG A 164 -3.05 -11.61 -1.85
C ARG A 164 -3.44 -12.13 -0.50
N GLY A 165 -4.73 -12.00 -0.18
CA GLY A 165 -5.32 -12.56 1.04
C GLY A 165 -6.39 -13.59 0.69
N PHE A 166 -6.48 -14.64 1.48
CA PHE A 166 -7.49 -15.67 1.36
C PHE A 166 -8.11 -15.97 2.72
N ALA A 167 -9.43 -16.07 2.74
CA ALA A 167 -10.18 -16.48 3.92
C ALA A 167 -11.36 -17.36 3.54
N VAL A 168 -11.81 -18.15 4.50
CA VAL A 168 -12.93 -19.07 4.34
C VAL A 168 -14.05 -18.66 5.28
N ALA A 169 -15.25 -18.41 4.73
CA ALA A 169 -16.44 -18.14 5.51
C ALA A 169 -17.30 -19.40 5.63
N LYS A 170 -17.61 -19.80 6.85
CA LYS A 170 -18.43 -20.98 7.16
C LYS A 170 -19.90 -20.55 7.34
N LEU A 171 -20.77 -20.88 6.38
CA LEU A 171 -22.20 -20.57 6.43
C LEU A 171 -23.05 -21.83 6.57
N LYS A 172 -24.32 -21.66 6.95
CA LYS A 172 -25.28 -22.79 7.06
C LYS A 172 -25.36 -23.65 5.80
N PRO A 173 -25.44 -23.08 4.55
CA PRO A 173 -25.52 -23.88 3.32
C PRO A 173 -24.18 -24.47 2.87
N GLY A 174 -23.09 -24.14 3.50
CA GLY A 174 -21.74 -24.61 3.16
C GLY A 174 -20.67 -23.54 3.32
N VAL A 175 -19.53 -23.76 2.68
CA VAL A 175 -18.36 -22.90 2.80
C VAL A 175 -18.27 -21.97 1.59
N ILE A 176 -17.87 -20.73 1.83
CA ILE A 176 -17.60 -19.72 0.80
C ILE A 176 -16.14 -19.31 0.89
N GLY A 177 -15.43 -19.38 -0.24
CA GLY A 177 -14.06 -18.87 -0.36
C GLY A 177 -14.08 -17.39 -0.69
N VAL A 178 -13.23 -16.63 0.00
CA VAL A 178 -13.01 -15.19 -0.19
C VAL A 178 -11.56 -14.98 -0.56
N SER A 179 -11.32 -14.34 -1.69
CA SER A 179 -9.97 -13.94 -2.10
C SER A 179 -9.96 -12.43 -2.33
N VAL A 180 -9.00 -11.75 -1.72
CA VAL A 180 -8.79 -10.31 -1.85
C VAL A 180 -7.41 -10.06 -2.42
N TRP A 181 -7.33 -9.27 -3.47
CA TRP A 181 -6.10 -8.86 -4.12
C TRP A 181 -6.05 -7.34 -4.07
N ILE A 182 -4.96 -6.80 -3.55
CA ILE A 182 -4.77 -5.36 -3.37
C ILE A 182 -3.48 -4.97 -4.08
N MET A 183 -3.54 -3.93 -4.90
CA MET A 183 -2.35 -3.31 -5.48
C MET A 183 -1.90 -2.18 -4.56
N ARG A 184 -0.66 -2.26 -4.10
CA ARG A 184 -0.07 -1.28 -3.17
C ARG A 184 -0.06 0.11 -3.79
N PRO A 185 -0.18 1.18 -2.97
CA PRO A 185 -0.09 2.56 -3.45
C PRO A 185 1.29 2.88 -4.05
N ASP A 186 2.35 2.31 -3.48
CA ASP A 186 3.75 2.57 -3.86
C ASP A 186 4.19 1.85 -5.15
N ALA A 187 3.28 1.05 -5.75
CA ALA A 187 3.59 0.30 -6.95
C ALA A 187 3.93 1.23 -8.13
N ARG A 188 5.18 1.19 -8.59
CA ARG A 188 5.61 1.84 -9.83
C ARG A 188 5.67 0.81 -10.94
N LEU A 189 4.92 1.05 -11.99
CA LEU A 189 4.87 0.15 -13.14
C LEU A 189 5.92 0.57 -14.17
N PRO A 190 6.54 -0.37 -14.89
CA PRO A 190 7.54 -0.05 -15.92
C PRO A 190 6.94 0.72 -17.11
N ASP A 191 5.62 0.66 -17.28
CA ASP A 191 4.84 1.38 -18.30
C ASP A 191 4.31 2.75 -17.80
N GLU A 192 4.55 3.12 -16.54
CA GLU A 192 4.12 4.38 -15.96
C GLU A 192 5.16 5.49 -16.26
N ILE A 193 4.83 6.39 -17.20
CA ILE A 193 5.66 7.52 -17.55
C ILE A 193 5.27 8.70 -16.66
N HIS A 194 6.24 9.22 -15.93
CA HIS A 194 6.09 10.45 -15.15
C HIS A 194 6.58 11.63 -15.99
N VAL A 195 5.70 12.52 -16.34
CA VAL A 195 6.06 13.76 -17.04
C VAL A 195 6.32 14.82 -15.97
N TYR A 196 7.58 15.17 -15.79
CA TYR A 196 7.94 16.24 -14.86
C TYR A 196 7.62 17.60 -15.49
N SER A 197 7.03 18.49 -14.72
CA SER A 197 6.87 19.88 -15.12
C SER A 197 8.24 20.58 -15.20
N PRO A 198 8.40 21.63 -16.01
CA PRO A 198 9.68 22.36 -16.06
C PRO A 198 10.10 22.94 -14.70
N GLU A 199 9.13 23.24 -13.83
CA GLU A 199 9.39 23.71 -12.48
C GLU A 199 9.93 22.60 -11.55
N GLU A 200 9.43 21.38 -11.67
CA GLU A 200 9.93 20.22 -10.92
C GLU A 200 11.32 19.82 -11.38
N LEU A 201 11.60 19.88 -12.71
CA LEU A 201 12.93 19.64 -13.24
C LEU A 201 13.95 20.69 -12.74
N ALA A 202 13.54 21.95 -12.63
CA ALA A 202 14.37 22.99 -12.08
C ALA A 202 14.69 22.76 -10.58
N ARG A 203 13.72 22.28 -9.79
CA ARG A 203 13.93 21.91 -8.37
C ARG A 203 14.85 20.72 -8.24
N MET A 204 14.62 19.64 -8.98
CA MET A 204 15.49 18.45 -8.96
C MET A 204 16.93 18.77 -9.40
N SER A 205 17.10 19.68 -10.35
CA SER A 205 18.43 20.12 -10.77
C SER A 205 19.12 21.02 -9.74
N ALA A 206 18.37 21.73 -8.92
CA ALA A 206 18.89 22.50 -7.81
C ALA A 206 19.29 21.57 -6.63
N GLU A 207 18.41 20.65 -6.24
CA GLU A 207 18.69 19.66 -5.18
C GLU A 207 19.89 18.77 -5.54
N GLY A 208 19.97 18.28 -6.79
CA GLY A 208 21.10 17.48 -7.25
C GLY A 208 22.42 18.27 -7.37
N ARG A 209 22.38 19.60 -7.45
CA ARG A 209 23.60 20.44 -7.37
C ARG A 209 24.05 20.61 -5.93
N ASP A 210 23.14 20.74 -5.01
CA ASP A 210 23.44 20.90 -3.59
C ASP A 210 24.06 19.61 -3.02
N GLU A 211 23.56 18.43 -3.39
CA GLU A 211 24.17 17.13 -3.03
C GLU A 211 25.59 16.98 -3.60
N ILE A 212 25.82 17.37 -4.86
CA ILE A 212 27.16 17.30 -5.47
C ILE A 212 28.13 18.33 -4.82
N VAL A 213 27.63 19.49 -4.43
CA VAL A 213 28.43 20.50 -3.76
C VAL A 213 28.80 20.08 -2.33
N GLU A 214 27.86 19.44 -1.60
CA GLU A 214 28.14 18.88 -0.27
C GLU A 214 29.20 17.75 -0.33
N GLU A 215 29.08 16.83 -1.32
CA GLU A 215 30.03 15.74 -1.51
C GLU A 215 31.46 16.26 -1.89
N ILE A 216 31.55 17.35 -2.68
CA ILE A 216 32.82 17.98 -3.03
C ILE A 216 33.42 18.75 -1.85
N VAL A 217 32.59 19.34 -0.98
CA VAL A 217 33.06 20.09 0.19
C VAL A 217 33.52 19.16 1.31
N GLU A 218 32.91 17.96 1.46
CA GLU A 218 33.42 16.96 2.41
C GLU A 218 34.71 16.29 1.99
N ASP A 219 35.01 16.17 0.69
CA ASP A 219 36.24 15.57 0.16
C ASP A 219 37.39 16.60 0.05
N ALA A 220 37.08 17.91 0.08
CA ALA A 220 38.05 18.98 0.20
C ALA A 220 38.26 19.36 1.66
N GLY A 221 39.15 18.61 2.35
CA GLY A 221 39.62 18.97 3.70
C GLY A 221 40.21 20.40 3.75
N PRO A 222 40.33 21.00 4.94
CA PRO A 222 40.60 22.42 5.11
C PRO A 222 41.96 22.83 4.50
N VAL A 223 41.90 23.61 3.44
CA VAL A 223 43.12 24.28 2.90
C VAL A 223 43.36 25.51 3.74
N GLU A 224 44.41 25.44 4.55
CA GLU A 224 44.98 26.59 5.29
C GLU A 224 45.46 27.66 4.32
N GLY A 225 45.08 28.82 4.62
CA GLY A 225 45.44 30.15 4.29
C GLY A 225 46.51 30.50 3.26
N GLU A 226 46.16 31.38 2.34
CA GLU A 226 47.06 32.44 1.93
C GLU A 226 46.29 33.73 1.63
N GLN A 227 46.59 34.74 2.46
CA GLN A 227 46.07 36.09 2.32
C GLN A 227 46.81 36.78 1.15
N THR A 228 46.08 37.33 0.19
CA THR A 228 46.53 38.50 -0.56
C THR A 228 45.36 39.44 -0.81
N ALA A 229 45.55 40.66 -0.36
CA ALA A 229 44.63 41.78 -0.34
C ALA A 229 44.53 42.49 -1.72
N PRO A 230 43.72 43.57 -1.84
CA PRO A 230 42.80 43.80 -2.91
C PRO A 230 43.35 44.74 -4.00
N GLY A 231 42.89 44.57 -5.22
CA GLY A 231 43.11 45.48 -6.34
C GLY A 231 41.81 45.95 -6.97
N ASP A 232 41.52 47.23 -6.72
CA ASP A 232 40.57 48.07 -7.41
C ASP A 232 40.69 47.97 -8.92
N THR A 233 39.59 47.86 -9.61
CA THR A 233 39.30 48.59 -10.88
C THR A 233 37.83 48.39 -11.30
N SER A 234 36.99 49.35 -11.03
CA SER A 234 35.90 49.77 -11.94
C SER A 234 36.57 50.76 -12.94
N PRO A 235 36.02 51.17 -14.10
CA PRO A 235 34.61 51.21 -14.48
C PRO A 235 34.36 50.86 -15.96
N GLU A 236 33.18 50.82 -16.44
CA GLU A 236 32.60 51.68 -17.51
C GLU A 236 31.34 51.05 -18.11
N ASN A 237 30.30 51.57 -17.77
CA ASN A 237 29.17 52.24 -18.44
C ASN A 237 29.18 52.19 -19.95
N THR A 238 28.17 51.52 -20.56
CA THR A 238 27.55 51.94 -21.81
C THR A 238 26.15 51.26 -21.97
N SER A 239 25.14 52.05 -21.65
CA SER A 239 23.80 51.92 -22.25
C SER A 239 23.84 52.48 -23.67
N PRO A 240 23.00 52.07 -24.59
CA PRO A 240 21.89 52.95 -24.97
C PRO A 240 20.54 52.26 -25.19
N GLU A 241 19.54 52.86 -24.63
CA GLU A 241 18.17 52.93 -25.15
C GLU A 241 18.14 53.93 -26.33
N PRO A 242 16.93 54.22 -26.92
CA PRO A 242 15.72 53.48 -27.31
C PRO A 242 15.26 53.84 -28.75
N THR A 243 14.29 53.10 -29.30
CA THR A 243 13.25 53.56 -30.25
C THR A 243 12.25 52.43 -30.41
N GLY A 244 11.02 52.56 -30.15
CA GLY A 244 9.97 53.51 -30.53
C GLY A 244 9.19 52.87 -31.66
N GLU A 245 8.00 52.38 -31.36
CA GLU A 245 6.78 52.61 -32.15
C GLU A 245 5.71 51.54 -31.90
N SER A 246 4.65 51.97 -31.26
CA SER A 246 3.31 51.40 -31.43
C SER A 246 2.72 52.05 -32.68
N PRO A 247 1.73 51.46 -33.42
CA PRO A 247 0.37 51.86 -33.14
C PRO A 247 -0.75 50.79 -33.35
N GLU A 248 -1.82 51.08 -32.65
CA GLU A 248 -3.24 51.05 -33.04
C GLU A 248 -4.03 49.75 -33.20
N THR A 249 -4.96 49.62 -32.27
CA THR A 249 -6.30 49.02 -32.39
C THR A 249 -7.12 49.77 -33.46
N PRO A 250 -8.15 49.19 -34.11
CA PRO A 250 -9.48 49.17 -33.51
C PRO A 250 -10.45 48.02 -33.95
N GLY A 251 -11.58 47.94 -33.27
CA GLY A 251 -12.89 47.57 -33.84
C GLY A 251 -13.55 46.33 -33.26
N GLN A 252 -14.35 46.47 -32.24
CA GLN A 252 -15.83 46.37 -32.12
C GLN A 252 -16.53 45.37 -33.07
N THR A 253 -17.34 44.48 -32.43
CA THR A 253 -18.82 44.35 -32.44
C THR A 253 -19.21 43.01 -31.79
N ALA A 254 -19.94 42.99 -30.69
CA ALA A 254 -21.38 42.91 -30.46
C ALA A 254 -22.10 41.65 -31.04
N GLY A 255 -22.83 40.97 -30.19
CA GLY A 255 -23.84 39.92 -30.48
C GLY A 255 -23.84 38.83 -29.44
N GLU A 256 -24.38 38.93 -28.27
CA GLU A 256 -25.77 38.73 -27.86
C GLU A 256 -26.49 37.57 -28.59
N THR A 257 -26.69 36.46 -27.90
CA THR A 257 -27.98 35.75 -27.87
C THR A 257 -27.94 34.58 -26.88
N VAL A 258 -28.75 34.72 -25.88
CA VAL A 258 -29.31 33.66 -24.98
C VAL A 258 -30.44 32.97 -25.78
N PRO A 259 -30.61 31.67 -25.69
CA PRO A 259 -31.90 31.05 -25.90
C PRO A 259 -32.43 30.36 -24.63
N PRO A 260 -33.77 30.27 -24.54
CA PRO A 260 -34.51 30.05 -23.29
C PRO A 260 -34.81 28.59 -23.00
N GLU A 261 -35.11 28.34 -21.72
CA GLU A 261 -35.80 27.16 -21.25
C GLU A 261 -37.17 26.97 -21.94
N PRO A 262 -37.65 25.74 -22.04
CA PRO A 262 -39.07 25.51 -22.03
C PRO A 262 -39.53 24.85 -20.72
N ALA A 263 -40.47 25.57 -20.12
CA ALA A 263 -41.34 25.11 -19.05
C ALA A 263 -42.42 24.16 -19.61
N GLY A 264 -42.82 23.23 -18.74
CA GLY A 264 -44.19 22.90 -18.41
C GLY A 264 -44.98 21.98 -19.39
N ASP A 265 -45.52 20.99 -18.87
CA ASP A 265 -46.94 20.69 -18.68
C ASP A 265 -47.13 19.16 -18.60
N GLY A 266 -47.65 18.57 -17.62
CA GLY A 266 -49.05 18.54 -17.24
C GLY A 266 -49.73 17.34 -17.89
N GLY A 267 -50.24 16.40 -17.09
CA GLY A 267 -51.35 15.55 -17.53
C GLY A 267 -51.27 14.06 -17.22
N GLU A 268 -51.92 13.69 -16.18
CA GLU A 268 -52.93 12.63 -16.00
C GLU A 268 -52.94 11.45 -16.97
N LYS A 269 -52.64 10.27 -16.48
CA LYS A 269 -53.64 9.19 -16.24
C LYS A 269 -52.99 8.04 -15.49
#